data_e71ad96d8fce177e1dd0a79b160357d5
#
_entry.id   e71ad96d8fce177e1dd0a79b160357d5
#
_cell.length_a   1.000
_cell.length_b   1.000
_cell.length_c   1.000
_cell.angle_alpha   90.00
_cell.angle_beta   90.00
_cell.angle_gamma   90.00
#
_symmetry.space_group_name_H-M   'P 1'
#
loop_
_entity.id
_entity.type
_entity.pdbx_description
1 polymer ?
#
loop_
_entity_poly.entity_id
_entity_poly.type
_entity_poly.pdbx_seq_one_letter_code
_entity_poly.pdbx_strand_id
1 'polypeptide(L)'
;YQDANGNALFSSDGSGNVQTQKLNYPSFRVRLSSNQSISHDTWTKIQFNTEDWDTNTAYDNSTNYRFTVPTGLGGKYLFCYTAVIGDLNDGKRGAVRLYLNGNAVNYGRENSYSSSTGANTYSNGQLMMDLSASDYVELYAYQNNGDSQTIYSTSIFTGMRIGS
;
A
#
# COMPACT_ATOMS: atom_id res chain seq x y z
N TYR A 1 -25.79 -14.18 -20.59
CA TYR A 1 -24.90 -15.22 -20.09
C TYR A 1 -24.94 -15.19 -18.56
N GLN A 2 -25.04 -16.33 -17.91
CA GLN A 2 -25.19 -16.46 -16.47
C GLN A 2 -24.06 -17.32 -15.89
N ASP A 3 -23.73 -17.09 -14.61
CA ASP A 3 -22.83 -17.95 -13.84
C ASP A 3 -23.55 -19.25 -13.41
N ALA A 4 -22.83 -20.14 -12.73
CA ALA A 4 -23.36 -21.42 -12.24
C ALA A 4 -24.52 -21.26 -11.22
N ASN A 5 -24.72 -20.08 -10.65
CA ASN A 5 -25.76 -19.75 -9.69
C ASN A 5 -26.94 -18.99 -10.35
N GLY A 6 -26.93 -18.81 -11.67
CA GLY A 6 -27.97 -18.13 -12.42
C GLY A 6 -27.88 -16.61 -12.45
N ASN A 7 -26.79 -16.01 -11.93
CA ASN A 7 -26.61 -14.56 -11.97
C ASN A 7 -26.16 -14.12 -13.37
N ALA A 8 -26.70 -13.01 -13.86
CA ALA A 8 -26.29 -12.47 -15.15
C ALA A 8 -24.84 -11.99 -15.11
N LEU A 9 -23.98 -12.52 -15.95
CA LEU A 9 -22.61 -12.05 -16.15
C LEU A 9 -22.55 -10.80 -17.02
N PHE A 10 -23.52 -10.68 -17.94
CA PHE A 10 -23.70 -9.55 -18.83
C PHE A 10 -25.17 -9.18 -18.90
N SER A 11 -25.49 -7.93 -18.81
CA SER A 11 -26.83 -7.37 -19.06
C SER A 11 -26.75 -6.19 -19.99
N SER A 12 -27.78 -5.97 -20.82
CA SER A 12 -27.93 -4.72 -21.59
C SER A 12 -28.92 -3.83 -20.84
N ASP A 13 -28.67 -2.53 -20.85
CA ASP A 13 -29.59 -1.51 -20.35
C ASP A 13 -30.69 -1.15 -21.36
N GLY A 14 -30.73 -1.83 -22.49
CA GLY A 14 -31.68 -1.56 -23.58
C GLY A 14 -31.27 -0.40 -24.49
N SER A 15 -30.21 0.31 -24.19
CA SER A 15 -29.70 1.48 -24.93
C SER A 15 -28.40 1.17 -25.69
N GLY A 16 -28.07 -0.11 -25.86
CA GLY A 16 -26.86 -0.56 -26.56
C GLY A 16 -25.63 -0.66 -25.67
N ASN A 17 -25.73 -0.33 -24.37
CA ASN A 17 -24.63 -0.54 -23.44
C ASN A 17 -24.68 -1.95 -22.85
N VAL A 18 -23.53 -2.58 -22.76
CA VAL A 18 -23.35 -3.86 -22.05
C VAL A 18 -22.85 -3.56 -20.65
N GLN A 19 -23.65 -3.93 -19.65
CA GLN A 19 -23.22 -3.90 -18.27
C GLN A 19 -22.62 -5.26 -17.90
N THR A 20 -21.37 -5.27 -17.51
CA THR A 20 -20.76 -6.43 -16.87
C THR A 20 -21.08 -6.41 -15.39
N GLN A 21 -21.19 -7.58 -14.75
CA GLN A 21 -21.12 -7.60 -13.28
C GLN A 21 -19.89 -6.81 -12.84
N LYS A 22 -20.07 -6.01 -11.79
CA LYS A 22 -18.96 -5.27 -11.19
C LYS A 22 -17.82 -6.26 -10.92
N LEU A 23 -16.77 -6.17 -11.73
CA LEU A 23 -15.59 -6.98 -11.50
C LEU A 23 -15.11 -6.68 -10.08
N ASN A 24 -15.08 -7.70 -9.23
CA ASN A 24 -14.65 -7.55 -7.86
C ASN A 24 -13.12 -7.40 -7.85
N TYR A 25 -12.67 -6.18 -8.03
CA TYR A 25 -11.25 -5.82 -7.94
C TYR A 25 -11.01 -5.17 -6.58
N PRO A 26 -10.42 -5.90 -5.60
CA PRO A 26 -9.99 -5.29 -4.37
C PRO A 26 -9.11 -4.08 -4.65
N SER A 27 -9.44 -2.98 -4.01
CA SER A 27 -8.64 -1.77 -4.05
C SER A 27 -8.77 -1.01 -2.74
N PHE A 28 -7.69 -0.37 -2.33
CA PHE A 28 -7.66 0.43 -1.11
C PHE A 28 -6.75 1.65 -1.28
N ARG A 29 -7.00 2.67 -0.49
CA ARG A 29 -6.09 3.77 -0.22
C ARG A 29 -6.16 4.12 1.25
N VAL A 30 -4.99 4.20 1.86
CA VAL A 30 -4.84 4.48 3.29
C VAL A 30 -3.77 5.54 3.53
N ARG A 31 -3.93 6.24 4.64
CA ARG A 31 -3.01 7.29 5.12
C ARG A 31 -2.90 7.26 6.64
N LEU A 32 -2.00 8.04 7.18
CA LEU A 32 -1.91 8.29 8.61
C LEU A 32 -2.91 9.38 9.03
N SER A 33 -3.59 9.22 10.17
CA SER A 33 -4.41 10.30 10.78
C SER A 33 -3.55 11.38 11.43
N SER A 34 -2.32 11.03 11.83
CA SER A 34 -1.33 11.90 12.43
C SER A 34 0.07 11.38 12.11
N ASN A 35 1.07 12.21 12.33
CA ASN A 35 2.45 11.82 12.12
C ASN A 35 2.86 10.65 13.01
N GLN A 36 3.74 9.77 12.50
CA GLN A 36 4.27 8.61 13.21
C GLN A 36 5.78 8.78 13.42
N SER A 37 6.27 8.53 14.62
CA SER A 37 7.71 8.47 14.91
C SER A 37 8.30 7.13 14.48
N ILE A 38 9.49 7.14 13.88
CA ILE A 38 10.27 5.95 13.53
C ILE A 38 11.69 6.05 14.08
N SER A 39 12.21 4.95 14.61
CA SER A 39 13.54 4.89 15.22
C SER A 39 14.66 4.94 14.19
N HIS A 40 15.83 5.42 14.64
CA HIS A 40 17.06 5.36 13.88
C HIS A 40 17.44 3.92 13.52
N ASP A 41 17.94 3.74 12.30
CA ASP A 41 18.53 2.48 11.78
C ASP A 41 17.63 1.24 11.91
N THR A 42 16.30 1.44 11.91
CA THR A 42 15.32 0.38 12.11
C THR A 42 14.21 0.44 11.07
N TRP A 43 13.94 -0.69 10.42
CA TRP A 43 12.76 -0.83 9.58
C TRP A 43 11.52 -0.87 10.46
N THR A 44 10.68 0.14 10.33
CA THR A 44 9.47 0.30 11.14
C THR A 44 8.24 0.26 10.25
N LYS A 45 7.24 -0.54 10.61
CA LYS A 45 5.95 -0.59 9.90
C LYS A 45 5.26 0.77 9.97
N ILE A 46 4.78 1.26 8.83
CA ILE A 46 3.92 2.44 8.81
C ILE A 46 2.50 2.01 9.17
N GLN A 47 1.96 2.60 10.24
CA GLN A 47 0.66 2.27 10.81
C GLN A 47 -0.46 3.11 10.18
N PHE A 48 -0.70 2.91 8.87
CA PHE A 48 -1.78 3.61 8.18
C PHE A 48 -3.14 3.26 8.79
N ASN A 49 -3.71 4.18 9.52
CA ASN A 49 -4.88 3.98 10.36
C ASN A 49 -6.14 4.73 9.87
N THR A 50 -6.07 5.31 8.68
CA THR A 50 -7.20 6.01 8.07
C THR A 50 -7.38 5.53 6.63
N GLU A 51 -8.56 5.05 6.32
CA GLU A 51 -8.94 4.64 4.98
C GLU A 51 -9.62 5.81 4.25
N ASP A 52 -9.16 6.09 3.03
CA ASP A 52 -9.93 6.91 2.10
C ASP A 52 -10.98 6.03 1.37
N TRP A 53 -10.60 4.79 1.04
CA TRP A 53 -11.49 3.70 0.62
C TRP A 53 -10.83 2.34 0.81
N ASP A 54 -11.68 1.32 1.00
CA ASP A 54 -11.34 -0.10 0.92
C ASP A 54 -12.55 -0.87 0.38
N THR A 55 -12.45 -1.42 -0.82
CA THR A 55 -13.62 -1.98 -1.52
C THR A 55 -14.02 -3.38 -1.04
N ASN A 56 -13.18 -4.07 -0.31
CA ASN A 56 -13.39 -5.45 0.11
C ASN A 56 -13.13 -5.67 1.61
N THR A 57 -12.97 -4.61 2.40
CA THR A 57 -12.55 -4.69 3.80
C THR A 57 -11.26 -5.54 3.92
N ALA A 58 -10.35 -5.29 2.99
CA ALA A 58 -9.13 -6.09 2.82
C ALA A 58 -7.91 -5.45 3.50
N TYR A 59 -8.03 -4.20 3.92
CA TYR A 59 -7.00 -3.49 4.68
C TYR A 59 -7.38 -3.42 6.16
N ASP A 60 -6.51 -3.90 7.05
CA ASP A 60 -6.67 -3.76 8.50
C ASP A 60 -5.99 -2.46 8.95
N ASN A 61 -6.77 -1.43 9.23
CA ASN A 61 -6.31 -0.09 9.62
C ASN A 61 -6.20 0.11 11.15
N SER A 62 -6.37 -0.93 11.94
CA SER A 62 -6.48 -0.81 13.40
C SER A 62 -5.51 -1.69 14.19
N THR A 63 -5.24 -2.89 13.73
CA THR A 63 -4.46 -3.89 14.47
C THR A 63 -3.18 -4.26 13.75
N ASN A 64 -3.29 -4.70 12.49
CA ASN A 64 -2.15 -5.23 11.74
C ASN A 64 -1.57 -4.23 10.74
N TYR A 65 -2.33 -3.19 10.35
CA TYR A 65 -1.92 -2.16 9.36
C TYR A 65 -1.38 -2.79 8.08
N ARG A 66 -2.20 -3.63 7.44
CA ARG A 66 -1.81 -4.40 6.26
C ARG A 66 -2.98 -4.66 5.33
N PHE A 67 -2.69 -4.78 4.05
CA PHE A 67 -3.61 -5.36 3.08
C PHE A 67 -3.50 -6.88 3.12
N THR A 68 -4.63 -7.59 3.10
CA THR A 68 -4.68 -9.05 2.99
C THR A 68 -5.53 -9.43 1.79
N VAL A 69 -4.99 -10.29 0.92
CA VAL A 69 -5.71 -10.76 -0.28
C VAL A 69 -6.96 -11.55 0.13
N PRO A 70 -8.16 -11.11 -0.26
CA PRO A 70 -9.40 -11.81 0.09
C PRO A 70 -9.47 -13.20 -0.54
N THR A 71 -10.23 -14.09 0.08
CA THR A 71 -10.47 -15.46 -0.41
C THR A 71 -11.03 -15.43 -1.84
N GLY A 72 -10.46 -16.23 -2.72
CA GLY A 72 -10.85 -16.34 -4.15
C GLY A 72 -10.39 -15.16 -5.02
N LEU A 73 -9.65 -14.21 -4.49
CA LEU A 73 -9.20 -13.02 -5.21
C LEU A 73 -7.68 -12.95 -5.38
N GLY A 74 -7.00 -14.10 -5.37
CA GLY A 74 -5.60 -14.20 -5.79
C GLY A 74 -5.38 -13.64 -7.21
N GLY A 75 -4.14 -13.27 -7.54
CA GLY A 75 -3.78 -12.75 -8.84
C GLY A 75 -2.80 -11.57 -8.75
N LYS A 76 -2.76 -10.78 -9.81
CA LYS A 76 -1.81 -9.68 -9.95
C LYS A 76 -2.34 -8.40 -9.30
N TYR A 77 -1.53 -7.83 -8.43
CA TYR A 77 -1.82 -6.60 -7.70
C TYR A 77 -0.76 -5.55 -7.99
N LEU A 78 -1.20 -4.31 -8.17
CA LEU A 78 -0.34 -3.14 -8.23
C LEU A 78 -0.43 -2.39 -6.90
N PHE A 79 0.72 -2.14 -6.27
CA PHE A 79 0.86 -1.29 -5.10
C PHE A 79 1.63 -0.03 -5.46
N CYS A 80 1.13 1.13 -4.99
CA CYS A 80 1.82 2.41 -5.11
C CYS A 80 1.90 3.06 -3.72
N TYR A 81 2.99 3.72 -3.43
CA TYR A 81 3.20 4.32 -2.12
C TYR A 81 4.08 5.57 -2.19
N THR A 82 3.82 6.46 -1.26
CA THR A 82 4.66 7.61 -0.96
C THR A 82 4.86 7.67 0.54
N ALA A 83 6.10 7.70 1.01
CA ALA A 83 6.42 8.04 2.39
C ALA A 83 7.22 9.32 2.45
N VAL A 84 6.77 10.23 3.29
CA VAL A 84 7.45 11.49 3.57
C VAL A 84 8.13 11.34 4.93
N ILE A 85 9.46 11.30 4.93
CA ILE A 85 10.29 11.19 6.13
C ILE A 85 10.92 12.55 6.36
N GLY A 86 10.60 13.17 7.50
CA GLY A 86 10.97 14.53 7.82
C GLY A 86 12.25 14.67 8.64
N ASP A 87 12.78 15.88 8.60
CA ASP A 87 13.83 16.37 9.47
C ASP A 87 15.16 15.62 9.39
N LEU A 88 15.47 15.03 8.23
CA LEU A 88 16.74 14.35 8.04
C LEU A 88 17.89 15.36 7.88
N ASN A 89 19.03 15.05 8.48
CA ASN A 89 20.27 15.79 8.26
C ASN A 89 20.81 15.57 6.84
N ASP A 90 21.65 16.47 6.39
CA ASP A 90 22.31 16.41 5.08
C ASP A 90 23.00 15.06 4.85
N GLY A 91 22.80 14.47 3.68
CA GLY A 91 23.33 13.17 3.28
C GLY A 91 22.69 11.97 3.97
N LYS A 92 21.74 12.15 4.90
CA LYS A 92 21.05 11.03 5.55
C LYS A 92 19.96 10.44 4.65
N ARG A 93 19.71 9.15 4.87
CA ARG A 93 18.83 8.35 4.04
C ARG A 93 17.48 8.13 4.70
N GLY A 94 16.41 8.39 3.95
CA GLY A 94 15.09 7.82 4.14
C GLY A 94 14.87 6.68 3.15
N ALA A 95 14.11 5.65 3.52
CA ALA A 95 13.79 4.56 2.62
C ALA A 95 12.43 3.94 2.96
N VAL A 96 11.80 3.35 1.94
CA VAL A 96 10.59 2.54 2.10
C VAL A 96 10.74 1.21 1.40
N ARG A 97 10.01 0.20 1.88
CA ARG A 97 10.00 -1.13 1.29
C ARG A 97 8.72 -1.87 1.63
N LEU A 98 8.20 -2.63 0.68
CA LEU A 98 7.12 -3.58 0.92
C LEU A 98 7.62 -4.83 1.63
N TYR A 99 6.76 -5.39 2.47
CA TYR A 99 6.91 -6.70 3.08
C TYR A 99 5.75 -7.58 2.62
N LEU A 100 6.07 -8.81 2.23
CA LEU A 100 5.11 -9.86 1.89
C LEU A 100 5.18 -10.94 2.95
N ASN A 101 4.06 -11.21 3.61
CA ASN A 101 3.96 -12.23 4.66
C ASN A 101 5.05 -12.08 5.75
N GLY A 102 5.31 -10.83 6.14
CA GLY A 102 6.33 -10.48 7.14
C GLY A 102 7.78 -10.51 6.64
N ASN A 103 8.00 -10.85 5.37
CA ASN A 103 9.34 -10.91 4.78
C ASN A 103 9.58 -9.71 3.86
N ALA A 104 10.76 -9.15 3.95
CA ALA A 104 11.16 -8.01 3.14
C ALA A 104 11.23 -8.36 1.65
N VAL A 105 10.52 -7.61 0.82
CA VAL A 105 10.61 -7.74 -0.64
C VAL A 105 11.87 -7.03 -1.11
N ASN A 106 12.76 -7.72 -1.82
CA ASN A 106 14.08 -7.19 -2.20
C ASN A 106 14.05 -6.18 -3.37
N TYR A 107 13.02 -6.21 -4.20
CA TYR A 107 12.74 -5.22 -5.24
C TYR A 107 11.60 -4.31 -4.79
N GLY A 108 11.54 -3.10 -5.33
CA GLY A 108 10.57 -2.09 -4.86
C GLY A 108 10.98 -1.45 -3.52
N ARG A 109 12.28 -1.46 -3.21
CA ARG A 109 12.83 -0.63 -2.14
C ARG A 109 13.27 0.69 -2.74
N GLU A 110 12.68 1.77 -2.24
CA GLU A 110 13.02 3.11 -2.65
C GLU A 110 13.86 3.80 -1.57
N ASN A 111 14.90 4.50 -2.01
CA ASN A 111 15.77 5.28 -1.13
C ASN A 111 15.76 6.73 -1.59
N SER A 112 15.68 7.64 -0.65
CA SER A 112 15.90 9.07 -0.86
C SER A 112 16.92 9.59 0.15
N TYR A 113 17.70 10.57 -0.28
CA TYR A 113 18.73 11.18 0.56
C TYR A 113 18.37 12.64 0.77
N SER A 114 18.55 13.11 1.99
CA SER A 114 18.38 14.51 2.30
C SER A 114 19.52 15.33 1.66
N SER A 115 19.16 16.43 1.04
CA SER A 115 20.10 17.38 0.43
C SER A 115 20.46 18.56 1.34
N SER A 116 19.88 18.62 2.53
CA SER A 116 20.17 19.63 3.57
C SER A 116 19.63 19.20 4.91
N THR A 117 20.22 19.68 6.00
CA THR A 117 19.73 19.43 7.36
C THR A 117 18.33 19.99 7.55
N GLY A 118 17.43 19.18 8.13
CA GLY A 118 16.03 19.52 8.38
C GLY A 118 15.14 19.37 7.14
N ALA A 119 15.62 18.77 6.07
CA ALA A 119 14.80 18.56 4.88
C ALA A 119 14.00 17.27 4.94
N ASN A 120 12.82 17.31 4.33
CA ASN A 120 12.01 16.11 4.11
C ASN A 120 12.51 15.32 2.91
N THR A 121 12.49 13.99 3.04
CA THR A 121 12.71 13.09 1.91
C THR A 121 11.40 12.46 1.47
N TYR A 122 11.27 12.24 0.17
CA TYR A 122 10.10 11.64 -0.45
C TYR A 122 10.52 10.33 -1.10
N SER A 123 10.14 9.23 -0.49
CA SER A 123 10.36 7.88 -1.05
C SER A 123 9.07 7.41 -1.71
N ASN A 124 9.09 7.34 -3.04
CA ASN A 124 7.94 6.94 -3.85
C ASN A 124 8.25 5.62 -4.54
N GLY A 125 7.31 4.70 -4.56
CA GLY A 125 7.51 3.45 -5.26
C GLY A 125 6.22 2.84 -5.76
N GLN A 126 6.40 1.89 -6.67
CA GLN A 126 5.34 1.04 -7.18
C GLN A 126 5.88 -0.36 -7.46
N LEU A 127 5.05 -1.36 -7.24
CA LEU A 127 5.41 -2.75 -7.49
C LEU A 127 4.18 -3.57 -7.86
N MET A 128 4.31 -4.36 -8.93
CA MET A 128 3.37 -5.42 -9.25
C MET A 128 3.80 -6.72 -8.58
N MET A 129 2.84 -7.43 -7.97
CA MET A 129 3.07 -8.70 -7.30
C MET A 129 1.97 -9.68 -7.69
N ASP A 130 2.35 -10.94 -7.90
CA ASP A 130 1.41 -12.06 -8.04
C ASP A 130 1.19 -12.65 -6.65
N LEU A 131 -0.04 -12.58 -6.15
CA LEU A 131 -0.39 -12.90 -4.77
C LEU A 131 -1.47 -13.97 -4.70
N SER A 132 -1.31 -14.91 -3.78
CA SER A 132 -2.31 -15.89 -3.42
C SER A 132 -3.31 -15.33 -2.41
N ALA A 133 -4.50 -15.96 -2.32
CA ALA A 133 -5.44 -15.66 -1.24
C ALA A 133 -4.76 -15.81 0.12
N SER A 134 -5.04 -14.89 1.03
CA SER A 134 -4.44 -14.77 2.38
C SER A 134 -3.02 -14.24 2.44
N ASP A 135 -2.33 -14.04 1.32
CA ASP A 135 -1.09 -13.26 1.33
C ASP A 135 -1.37 -11.84 1.85
N TYR A 136 -0.43 -11.29 2.61
CA TYR A 136 -0.58 -9.92 3.10
C TYR A 136 0.64 -9.05 2.79
N VAL A 137 0.36 -7.78 2.53
CA VAL A 137 1.35 -6.77 2.15
C VAL A 137 1.34 -5.61 3.14
N GLU A 138 2.51 -5.20 3.56
CA GLU A 138 2.76 -4.14 4.52
C GLU A 138 3.79 -3.16 3.96
N LEU A 139 3.73 -1.89 4.37
CA LEU A 139 4.75 -0.89 4.02
C LEU A 139 5.59 -0.53 5.25
N TYR A 140 6.90 -0.60 5.09
CA TYR A 140 7.87 -0.24 6.12
C TYR A 140 8.71 0.94 5.69
N ALA A 141 9.07 1.79 6.63
CA ALA A 141 9.99 2.89 6.47
C ALA A 141 11.26 2.69 7.30
N TYR A 142 12.33 3.34 6.88
CA TYR A 142 13.64 3.34 7.52
C TYR A 142 14.28 4.71 7.38
N GLN A 143 15.08 5.08 8.38
CA GLN A 143 15.95 6.24 8.30
C GLN A 143 17.25 6.03 9.11
N ASN A 144 18.32 6.76 8.78
CA ASN A 144 19.60 6.66 9.47
C ASN A 144 20.10 8.02 10.01
N ASN A 145 19.18 8.84 10.51
CA ASN A 145 19.49 10.22 10.94
C ASN A 145 20.35 10.32 12.21
N GLY A 146 20.34 9.28 13.05
CA GLY A 146 21.04 9.26 14.34
C GLY A 146 20.08 9.32 15.54
N ASP A 147 18.86 9.80 15.34
CA ASP A 147 17.78 9.93 16.31
C ASP A 147 16.45 9.49 15.69
N SER A 148 15.35 9.54 16.43
CA SER A 148 14.02 9.26 15.92
C SER A 148 13.55 10.34 14.97
N GLN A 149 12.91 9.96 13.88
CA GLN A 149 12.38 10.87 12.87
C GLN A 149 10.89 10.65 12.62
N THR A 150 10.30 11.55 11.86
CA THR A 150 8.86 11.61 11.63
C THR A 150 8.49 11.08 10.26
N ILE A 151 7.54 10.14 10.20
CA ILE A 151 6.74 9.89 9.00
C ILE A 151 5.55 10.84 9.03
N TYR A 152 5.42 11.69 8.02
CA TYR A 152 4.33 12.65 7.94
C TYR A 152 3.02 12.01 7.51
N SER A 153 1.92 12.55 8.01
CA SER A 153 0.55 12.09 7.70
C SER A 153 0.14 12.25 6.23
N THR A 154 0.94 12.98 5.45
CA THR A 154 0.81 13.07 3.99
C THR A 154 1.31 11.81 3.26
N SER A 155 1.90 10.85 3.98
CA SER A 155 2.28 9.55 3.44
C SER A 155 1.02 8.73 3.09
N ILE A 156 1.08 8.02 1.97
CA ILE A 156 -0.03 7.21 1.46
C ILE A 156 0.44 5.82 1.04
N PHE A 157 -0.47 4.86 1.16
CA PHE A 157 -0.32 3.53 0.59
C PHE A 157 -1.62 3.15 -0.12
N THR A 158 -1.51 2.67 -1.34
CA THR A 158 -2.65 2.24 -2.17
C THR A 158 -2.31 0.95 -2.88
N GLY A 159 -3.33 0.16 -3.14
CA GLY A 159 -3.20 -1.06 -3.93
C GLY A 159 -4.48 -1.40 -4.66
N MET A 160 -4.35 -2.12 -5.77
CA MET A 160 -5.47 -2.61 -6.52
C MET A 160 -5.13 -3.93 -7.22
N ARG A 161 -6.12 -4.81 -7.36
CA ARG A 161 -6.02 -5.98 -8.23
C ARG A 161 -6.12 -5.54 -9.68
N ILE A 162 -5.23 -6.02 -10.53
CA ILE A 162 -5.16 -5.67 -11.95
C ILE A 162 -5.42 -6.86 -12.88
N GLY A 163 -5.45 -8.07 -12.35
CA GLY A 163 -5.69 -9.27 -13.14
C GLY A 163 -5.69 -10.56 -12.31
N SER A 164 -6.01 -11.64 -12.96
CA SER A 164 -5.91 -13.02 -12.44
C SER A 164 -4.63 -13.67 -12.95
#